data_fa71696fde2ef0afcb76da1cc67bf74b
#
_entry.id   fa71696fde2ef0afcb76da1cc67bf74b
#
_cell.length_a   1.000
_cell.length_b   1.000
_cell.length_c   1.000
_cell.angle_alpha   90.00
_cell.angle_beta   90.00
_cell.angle_gamma   90.00
#
_symmetry.space_group_name_H-M   'P 1'
#
loop_
_entity.id
_entity.type
_entity.pdbx_description
1 polymer ?
#
loop_
_entity_poly.entity_id
_entity_poly.type
_entity_poly.pdbx_seq_one_letter_code
_entity_poly.pdbx_strand_id
1 'polypeptide(L)'
;ILIGLVGSEMCIRDRDRIFRKFGLSGKSFIPMLIGSGCGVPGVMASRTIENDRDRKMTIMTTTFVPCGAKLPIIAMIAGAFFGNSGWVATSCYFVGIAAIICSGIILKKTKMFAGDPAPFVMELPAYHWPTVSNILRSMWERGWSFIKKAGTIILLSTIILWFLMSFGWEGGSFGMVEELNESILSKIGTAIAWIFAPLGWTKAGEGWKMAVAAVTGLIAKENVVATFGMLYGFAEVAEDGAEIWGNLAAAMTPIAAYGFLVFNLLCAPCFAAMGAIKREMNNTKWFLFAIGYQCGLAYLVSLCIYQIGTLVTGGGFGIWTVVAFAIIIGFLYLLFRPYKESGSLNVKVKGMAKAR
;
A
#
# COMPACT_ATOMS: atom_id res chain seq x y z
N ILE A 1 27.99 -27.62 -1.12
CA ILE A 1 27.87 -26.16 -0.77
C ILE A 1 28.05 -25.32 -2.02
N LEU A 2 29.07 -25.52 -2.87
CA LEU A 2 29.33 -24.78 -4.12
C LEU A 2 28.17 -24.90 -5.12
N ILE A 3 27.55 -26.06 -5.28
CA ILE A 3 26.43 -26.29 -6.21
C ILE A 3 25.17 -25.50 -5.79
N GLY A 4 24.91 -25.41 -4.48
CA GLY A 4 23.79 -24.60 -3.97
C GLY A 4 24.01 -23.10 -4.16
N LEU A 5 25.23 -22.62 -4.08
CA LEU A 5 25.60 -21.21 -4.31
C LEU A 5 25.43 -20.80 -5.77
N VAL A 6 25.92 -21.63 -6.69
CA VAL A 6 25.78 -21.38 -8.15
C VAL A 6 24.28 -21.38 -8.54
N GLY A 7 23.48 -22.26 -7.99
CA GLY A 7 22.03 -22.26 -8.22
C GLY A 7 21.34 -20.99 -7.71
N SER A 8 21.74 -20.46 -6.56
CA SER A 8 21.17 -19.21 -6.02
C SER A 8 21.57 -17.98 -6.85
N GLU A 9 22.81 -17.92 -7.32
CA GLU A 9 23.29 -16.85 -8.20
C GLU A 9 22.57 -16.84 -9.55
N MET A 10 22.35 -17.99 -10.15
CA MET A 10 21.57 -18.11 -11.39
C MET A 10 20.13 -17.62 -11.17
N CYS A 11 19.47 -18.02 -10.09
CA CYS A 11 18.12 -17.59 -9.77
C CYS A 11 18.05 -16.05 -9.55
N ILE A 12 19.04 -15.45 -8.91
CA ILE A 12 19.11 -14.02 -8.68
C ILE A 12 19.32 -13.28 -10.01
N ARG A 13 20.19 -13.78 -10.87
CA ARG A 13 20.47 -13.20 -12.20
C ARG A 13 19.26 -13.26 -13.12
N ASP A 14 18.50 -14.33 -13.13
CA ASP A 14 17.27 -14.45 -13.92
C ASP A 14 16.20 -13.47 -13.45
N ARG A 15 16.06 -13.29 -12.14
CA ARG A 15 15.16 -12.28 -11.56
C ARG A 15 15.59 -10.85 -11.91
N ASP A 16 16.89 -10.55 -11.87
CA ASP A 16 17.40 -9.24 -12.28
C ASP A 16 17.01 -8.92 -13.72
N ARG A 17 17.09 -9.88 -14.64
CA ARG A 17 16.67 -9.73 -16.03
C ARG A 17 15.18 -9.38 -16.16
N ILE A 18 14.33 -9.96 -15.33
CA ILE A 18 12.88 -9.69 -15.32
C ILE A 18 12.61 -8.29 -14.74
N PHE A 19 13.18 -7.98 -13.58
CA PHE A 19 12.95 -6.70 -12.89
C PHE A 19 13.45 -5.49 -13.68
N ARG A 20 14.57 -5.62 -14.39
CA ARG A 20 15.10 -4.58 -15.27
C ARG A 20 14.15 -4.21 -16.40
N LYS A 21 13.37 -5.17 -16.94
CA LYS A 21 12.36 -4.87 -17.95
C LYS A 21 11.29 -3.90 -17.41
N PHE A 22 11.00 -3.98 -16.12
CA PHE A 22 10.04 -3.11 -15.43
C PHE A 22 10.68 -1.85 -14.82
N GLY A 23 11.97 -1.64 -15.03
CA GLY A 23 12.69 -0.46 -14.52
C GLY A 23 13.12 -0.55 -13.07
N LEU A 24 12.99 -1.72 -12.44
CA LEU A 24 13.43 -2.00 -11.08
C LEU A 24 14.75 -2.78 -11.08
N SER A 25 15.55 -2.62 -10.04
CA SER A 25 16.75 -3.43 -9.82
C SER A 25 16.37 -4.84 -9.38
N GLY A 26 17.15 -5.86 -9.74
CA GLY A 26 16.95 -7.22 -9.24
C GLY A 26 17.03 -7.33 -7.71
N LYS A 27 17.77 -6.43 -7.06
CA LYS A 27 17.82 -6.31 -5.59
C LYS A 27 16.46 -5.89 -4.99
N SER A 28 15.55 -5.29 -5.77
CA SER A 28 14.22 -4.87 -5.32
C SER A 28 13.30 -6.05 -4.97
N PHE A 29 13.60 -7.24 -5.48
CA PHE A 29 12.83 -8.45 -5.17
C PHE A 29 12.84 -8.79 -3.67
N ILE A 30 13.99 -8.65 -3.00
CA ILE A 30 14.15 -8.98 -1.58
C ILE A 30 13.24 -8.10 -0.69
N PRO A 31 13.26 -6.76 -0.78
CA PRO A 31 12.31 -5.89 -0.10
C PRO A 31 10.85 -6.25 -0.34
N MET A 32 10.47 -6.57 -1.58
CA MET A 32 9.10 -6.91 -1.93
C MET A 32 8.66 -8.24 -1.33
N LEU A 33 9.55 -9.25 -1.34
CA LEU A 33 9.28 -10.54 -0.72
C LEU A 33 9.11 -10.41 0.79
N ILE A 34 9.99 -9.68 1.47
CA ILE A 34 9.87 -9.41 2.90
C ILE A 34 8.61 -8.58 3.19
N GLY A 35 8.28 -7.63 2.29
CA GLY A 35 7.10 -6.77 2.37
C GLY A 35 5.78 -7.54 2.33
N SER A 36 5.73 -8.73 1.73
CA SER A 36 4.55 -9.60 1.76
C SER A 36 4.21 -10.11 3.17
N GLY A 37 5.19 -10.24 4.05
CA GLY A 37 4.95 -10.50 5.47
C GLY A 37 4.61 -9.22 6.24
N CYS A 38 5.51 -8.23 6.19
CA CYS A 38 5.32 -6.94 6.85
C CYS A 38 6.01 -5.82 6.05
N GLY A 39 5.29 -4.71 5.84
CA GLY A 39 5.80 -3.56 5.09
C GLY A 39 7.00 -2.88 5.76
N VAL A 40 7.09 -2.89 7.10
CA VAL A 40 8.17 -2.22 7.83
C VAL A 40 9.55 -2.83 7.52
N PRO A 41 9.79 -4.14 7.76
CA PRO A 41 11.06 -4.76 7.39
C PRO A 41 11.26 -4.80 5.88
N GLY A 42 10.20 -4.88 5.07
CA GLY A 42 10.29 -4.79 3.62
C GLY A 42 10.90 -3.46 3.16
N VAL A 43 10.39 -2.34 3.66
CA VAL A 43 10.96 -1.01 3.38
C VAL A 43 12.40 -0.88 3.90
N MET A 44 12.68 -1.37 5.11
CA MET A 44 14.03 -1.34 5.67
C MET A 44 15.06 -2.16 4.88
N ALA A 45 14.62 -3.25 4.25
CA ALA A 45 15.47 -4.09 3.40
C ALA A 45 15.94 -3.36 2.12
N SER A 46 15.28 -2.25 1.73
CA SER A 46 15.72 -1.42 0.60
C SER A 46 17.11 -0.81 0.78
N ARG A 47 17.67 -0.83 1.99
CA ARG A 47 19.06 -0.41 2.28
C ARG A 47 20.10 -1.22 1.52
N THR A 48 19.76 -2.43 1.09
CA THR A 48 20.66 -3.28 0.28
C THR A 48 20.81 -2.77 -1.15
N ILE A 49 20.02 -1.77 -1.55
CA ILE A 49 20.04 -1.18 -2.89
C ILE A 49 20.94 0.08 -2.85
N GLU A 50 22.05 0.03 -3.55
CA GLU A 50 23.07 1.09 -3.56
C GLU A 50 22.61 2.34 -4.33
N ASN A 51 21.93 2.13 -5.47
CA ASN A 51 21.43 3.24 -6.29
C ASN A 51 20.24 3.90 -5.59
N ASP A 52 20.40 5.18 -5.24
CA ASP A 52 19.40 5.97 -4.52
C ASP A 52 18.06 6.06 -5.27
N ARG A 53 18.11 6.13 -6.60
CA ARG A 53 16.92 6.15 -7.46
C ARG A 53 16.14 4.83 -7.37
N ASP A 54 16.82 3.70 -7.56
CA ASP A 54 16.21 2.37 -7.53
C ASP A 54 15.71 2.06 -6.13
N ARG A 55 16.43 2.51 -5.09
CA ARG A 55 16.00 2.41 -3.70
C ARG A 55 14.70 3.16 -3.46
N LYS A 56 14.58 4.42 -3.90
CA LYS A 56 13.36 5.22 -3.77
C LYS A 56 12.17 4.58 -4.50
N MET A 57 12.37 4.12 -5.73
CA MET A 57 11.33 3.41 -6.48
C MET A 57 10.88 2.14 -5.75
N THR A 58 11.82 1.37 -5.22
CA THR A 58 11.52 0.15 -4.45
C THR A 58 10.73 0.47 -3.19
N ILE A 59 11.13 1.49 -2.42
CA ILE A 59 10.41 1.93 -1.22
C ILE A 59 8.95 2.29 -1.55
N MET A 60 8.72 3.00 -2.66
CA MET A 60 7.38 3.42 -3.07
C MET A 60 6.48 2.26 -3.49
N THR A 61 7.06 1.19 -4.04
CA THR A 61 6.29 0.08 -4.63
C THR A 61 6.20 -1.16 -3.73
N THR A 62 7.12 -1.33 -2.77
CA THR A 62 7.18 -2.51 -1.89
C THR A 62 5.88 -2.73 -1.11
N THR A 63 5.19 -1.67 -0.73
CA THR A 63 3.97 -1.75 0.10
C THR A 63 2.70 -2.08 -0.69
N PHE A 64 2.76 -2.21 -2.00
CA PHE A 64 1.62 -2.64 -2.82
C PHE A 64 1.33 -4.14 -2.69
N VAL A 65 2.34 -4.95 -2.35
CA VAL A 65 2.12 -6.36 -2.03
C VAL A 65 1.25 -6.46 -0.77
N PRO A 66 0.22 -7.32 -0.76
CA PRO A 66 -0.54 -7.59 0.46
C PRO A 66 0.37 -8.09 1.57
N CYS A 67 0.35 -7.43 2.73
CA CYS A 67 1.04 -7.90 3.94
C CYS A 67 0.04 -8.61 4.87
N GLY A 68 0.54 -9.29 5.89
CA GLY A 68 -0.30 -10.01 6.86
C GLY A 68 -1.42 -9.16 7.46
N ALA A 69 -1.17 -7.89 7.75
CA ALA A 69 -2.17 -6.96 8.29
C ALA A 69 -3.32 -6.61 7.31
N LYS A 70 -3.17 -6.91 6.02
CA LYS A 70 -4.23 -6.71 5.01
C LYS A 70 -5.11 -7.94 4.83
N LEU A 71 -4.68 -9.12 5.33
CA LEU A 71 -5.45 -10.38 5.19
C LEU A 71 -6.82 -10.33 5.85
N PRO A 72 -7.00 -9.76 7.06
CA PRO A 72 -8.32 -9.62 7.68
C PRO A 72 -9.31 -8.86 6.79
N ILE A 73 -8.88 -7.76 6.16
CA ILE A 73 -9.74 -6.99 5.24
C ILE A 73 -10.13 -7.83 4.02
N ILE A 74 -9.17 -8.59 3.48
CA ILE A 74 -9.44 -9.48 2.34
C ILE A 74 -10.44 -10.56 2.73
N ALA A 75 -10.27 -11.19 3.91
CA ALA A 75 -11.17 -12.21 4.43
C ALA A 75 -12.57 -11.66 4.66
N MET A 76 -12.70 -10.50 5.31
CA MET A 76 -13.96 -9.83 5.55
C MET A 76 -14.75 -9.56 4.26
N ILE A 77 -14.12 -8.96 3.26
CA ILE A 77 -14.77 -8.64 1.98
C ILE A 77 -15.08 -9.92 1.19
N ALA A 78 -14.16 -10.89 1.18
CA ALA A 78 -14.39 -12.17 0.50
C ALA A 78 -15.57 -12.95 1.13
N GLY A 79 -15.67 -12.95 2.46
CA GLY A 79 -16.75 -13.57 3.20
C GLY A 79 -18.10 -12.88 2.99
N ALA A 80 -18.15 -11.57 3.16
CA ALA A 80 -19.39 -10.78 3.09
C ALA A 80 -20.03 -10.76 1.68
N PHE A 81 -19.25 -10.73 0.62
CA PHE A 81 -19.76 -10.49 -0.75
C PHE A 81 -19.52 -11.63 -1.73
N PHE A 82 -18.54 -12.49 -1.50
CA PHE A 82 -18.08 -13.49 -2.48
C PHE A 82 -18.08 -14.92 -1.95
N GLY A 83 -18.86 -15.19 -0.88
CA GLY A 83 -19.03 -16.54 -0.32
C GLY A 83 -17.71 -17.20 0.10
N ASN A 84 -16.79 -16.42 0.66
CA ASN A 84 -15.44 -16.85 1.07
C ASN A 84 -14.59 -17.42 -0.08
N SER A 85 -14.74 -16.88 -1.28
CA SER A 85 -14.02 -17.33 -2.47
C SER A 85 -12.53 -17.00 -2.41
N GLY A 86 -11.68 -18.02 -2.48
CA GLY A 86 -10.22 -17.86 -2.54
C GLY A 86 -9.73 -17.07 -3.76
N TRP A 87 -10.53 -16.94 -4.81
CA TRP A 87 -10.21 -16.13 -5.99
C TRP A 87 -10.07 -14.64 -5.67
N VAL A 88 -10.83 -14.14 -4.69
CA VAL A 88 -10.73 -12.73 -4.26
C VAL A 88 -9.36 -12.47 -3.64
N ALA A 89 -8.91 -13.33 -2.74
CA ALA A 89 -7.58 -13.22 -2.14
C ALA A 89 -6.48 -13.30 -3.20
N THR A 90 -6.58 -14.27 -4.11
CA THR A 90 -5.62 -14.43 -5.21
C THR A 90 -5.60 -13.19 -6.12
N SER A 91 -6.76 -12.63 -6.48
CA SER A 91 -6.85 -11.41 -7.30
C SER A 91 -6.16 -10.22 -6.65
N CYS A 92 -6.22 -10.07 -5.32
CA CYS A 92 -5.54 -9.00 -4.58
C CYS A 92 -4.02 -9.05 -4.75
N TYR A 93 -3.43 -10.25 -4.72
CA TYR A 93 -1.99 -10.40 -4.98
C TYR A 93 -1.64 -10.02 -6.42
N PHE A 94 -2.43 -10.45 -7.41
CA PHE A 94 -2.22 -10.06 -8.80
C PHE A 94 -2.37 -8.56 -9.01
N VAL A 95 -3.36 -7.91 -8.39
CA VAL A 95 -3.52 -6.45 -8.44
C VAL A 95 -2.31 -5.75 -7.83
N GLY A 96 -1.80 -6.23 -6.70
CA GLY A 96 -0.60 -5.68 -6.08
C GLY A 96 0.63 -5.79 -7.00
N ILE A 97 0.85 -6.97 -7.60
CA ILE A 97 1.95 -7.20 -8.54
C ILE A 97 1.79 -6.33 -9.80
N ALA A 98 0.59 -6.25 -10.36
CA ALA A 98 0.31 -5.39 -11.52
C ALA A 98 0.58 -3.92 -11.19
N ALA A 99 0.19 -3.44 -10.01
CA ALA A 99 0.48 -2.09 -9.55
C ALA A 99 1.99 -1.81 -9.45
N ILE A 100 2.78 -2.78 -8.96
CA ILE A 100 4.25 -2.67 -8.90
C ILE A 100 4.83 -2.53 -10.31
N ILE A 101 4.45 -3.42 -11.22
CA ILE A 101 4.95 -3.44 -12.60
C ILE A 101 4.60 -2.13 -13.32
N CYS A 102 3.34 -1.74 -13.28
CA CYS A 102 2.87 -0.50 -13.91
C CYS A 102 3.54 0.74 -13.32
N SER A 103 3.65 0.82 -11.98
CA SER A 103 4.33 1.90 -11.30
C SER A 103 5.82 1.96 -11.65
N GLY A 104 6.49 0.82 -11.70
CA GLY A 104 7.89 0.73 -12.11
C GLY A 104 8.11 1.29 -13.53
N ILE A 105 7.27 0.87 -14.49
CA ILE A 105 7.36 1.34 -15.88
C ILE A 105 7.05 2.84 -15.99
N ILE A 106 6.02 3.32 -15.32
CA ILE A 106 5.60 4.74 -15.38
C ILE A 106 6.64 5.63 -14.70
N LEU A 107 7.09 5.27 -13.50
CA LEU A 107 8.07 6.05 -12.76
C LEU A 107 9.40 6.13 -13.51
N LYS A 108 9.87 5.02 -14.11
CA LYS A 108 11.09 5.02 -14.93
C LYS A 108 11.01 6.03 -16.08
N LYS A 109 9.85 6.27 -16.65
CA LYS A 109 9.64 7.21 -17.76
C LYS A 109 9.55 8.67 -17.32
N THR A 110 9.51 8.94 -16.01
CA THR A 110 9.52 10.29 -15.47
C THR A 110 10.94 10.82 -15.38
N LYS A 111 11.14 12.13 -15.59
CA LYS A 111 12.46 12.77 -15.51
C LYS A 111 13.16 12.57 -14.16
N MET A 112 12.38 12.37 -13.08
CA MET A 112 12.88 12.20 -11.71
C MET A 112 13.57 10.84 -11.51
N PHE A 113 13.13 9.81 -12.25
CA PHE A 113 13.61 8.44 -12.16
C PHE A 113 14.20 7.92 -13.47
N ALA A 114 14.47 8.81 -14.44
CA ALA A 114 15.08 8.45 -15.70
C ALA A 114 16.55 7.98 -15.52
N GLY A 115 16.94 6.93 -16.22
CA GLY A 115 18.29 6.35 -16.20
C GLY A 115 18.23 4.82 -16.16
N ASP A 116 19.35 4.16 -16.39
CA ASP A 116 19.44 2.71 -16.34
C ASP A 116 19.55 2.20 -14.91
N PRO A 117 18.93 1.06 -14.56
CA PRO A 117 19.10 0.43 -13.27
C PRO A 117 20.56 0.03 -13.08
N ALA A 118 21.06 0.16 -11.85
CA ALA A 118 22.42 -0.20 -11.53
C ALA A 118 22.73 -1.66 -11.91
N PRO A 119 23.91 -1.96 -12.44
CA PRO A 119 24.29 -3.35 -12.70
C PRO A 119 24.27 -4.14 -11.39
N PHE A 120 23.74 -5.35 -11.46
CA PHE A 120 23.74 -6.25 -10.31
C PHE A 120 25.14 -6.81 -10.13
N VAL A 121 25.94 -6.17 -9.29
CA VAL A 121 27.22 -6.69 -8.82
C VAL A 121 27.06 -7.01 -7.35
N MET A 122 27.13 -8.26 -6.97
CA MET A 122 27.14 -8.69 -5.59
C MET A 122 28.44 -9.41 -5.32
N GLU A 123 29.35 -8.74 -4.62
CA GLU A 123 30.49 -9.42 -4.02
C GLU A 123 29.97 -10.19 -2.81
N LEU A 124 30.09 -11.51 -2.87
CA LEU A 124 29.69 -12.37 -1.76
C LEU A 124 30.79 -12.30 -0.70
N PRO A 125 30.52 -11.76 0.49
CA PRO A 125 31.48 -11.81 1.59
C PRO A 125 31.77 -13.25 1.98
N ALA A 126 32.95 -13.50 2.53
CA ALA A 126 33.32 -14.82 3.02
C ALA A 126 32.28 -15.33 4.05
N TYR A 127 31.76 -16.51 3.84
CA TYR A 127 30.77 -17.12 4.74
C TYR A 127 31.43 -17.54 6.04
N HIS A 128 30.99 -16.93 7.14
CA HIS A 128 31.32 -17.36 8.49
C HIS A 128 30.07 -17.95 9.14
N TRP A 129 30.23 -19.03 9.86
CA TRP A 129 29.12 -19.57 10.68
C TRP A 129 28.77 -18.55 11.76
N PRO A 130 27.50 -18.06 11.79
CA PRO A 130 27.11 -17.09 12.79
C PRO A 130 27.06 -17.74 14.19
N THR A 131 27.59 -17.07 15.18
CA THR A 131 27.47 -17.53 16.57
C THR A 131 26.04 -17.35 17.07
N VAL A 132 25.51 -18.39 17.72
CA VAL A 132 24.12 -18.39 18.23
C VAL A 132 23.84 -17.18 19.12
N SER A 133 24.82 -16.80 19.96
CA SER A 133 24.71 -15.62 20.84
C SER A 133 24.49 -14.32 20.06
N ASN A 134 25.22 -14.11 18.96
CA ASN A 134 25.06 -12.90 18.13
C ASN A 134 23.72 -12.88 17.41
N ILE A 135 23.22 -14.05 16.96
CA ILE A 135 21.89 -14.14 16.34
C ILE A 135 20.82 -13.78 17.35
N LEU A 136 20.81 -14.42 18.51
CA LEU A 136 19.79 -14.20 19.53
C LEU A 136 19.81 -12.75 20.05
N ARG A 137 20.98 -12.19 20.28
CA ARG A 137 21.11 -10.79 20.70
C ARG A 137 20.59 -9.81 19.64
N SER A 138 20.99 -9.99 18.38
CA SER A 138 20.53 -9.15 17.27
C SER A 138 19.02 -9.25 17.06
N MET A 139 18.48 -10.47 17.18
CA MET A 139 17.05 -10.72 17.08
C MET A 139 16.28 -10.04 18.21
N TRP A 140 16.77 -10.18 19.46
CA TRP A 140 16.17 -9.53 20.62
C TRP A 140 16.20 -7.99 20.55
N GLU A 141 17.34 -7.39 20.23
CA GLU A 141 17.48 -5.94 20.12
C GLU A 141 16.57 -5.35 19.05
N ARG A 142 16.50 -6.01 17.89
CA ARG A 142 15.62 -5.58 16.78
C ARG A 142 14.16 -5.82 17.10
N GLY A 143 13.82 -6.98 17.64
CA GLY A 143 12.45 -7.35 18.02
C GLY A 143 11.92 -6.42 19.12
N TRP A 144 12.68 -6.20 20.18
CA TRP A 144 12.30 -5.30 21.26
C TRP A 144 12.12 -3.85 20.79
N SER A 145 13.05 -3.35 19.96
CA SER A 145 12.92 -2.02 19.36
C SER A 145 11.67 -1.88 18.48
N PHE A 146 11.30 -2.94 17.77
CA PHE A 146 10.08 -2.98 16.96
C PHE A 146 8.83 -2.97 17.85
N ILE A 147 8.76 -3.88 18.84
CA ILE A 147 7.63 -3.99 19.78
C ILE A 147 7.40 -2.66 20.50
N LYS A 148 8.47 -2.04 21.01
CA LYS A 148 8.36 -0.75 21.71
C LYS A 148 7.80 0.35 20.80
N LYS A 149 8.27 0.45 19.57
CA LYS A 149 7.80 1.48 18.61
C LYS A 149 6.40 1.21 18.10
N ALA A 150 6.15 0.00 17.63
CA ALA A 150 4.83 -0.37 17.09
C ALA A 150 3.76 -0.36 18.19
N GLY A 151 4.05 -0.94 19.35
CA GLY A 151 3.13 -0.96 20.49
C GLY A 151 2.76 0.44 20.99
N THR A 152 3.72 1.36 21.06
CA THR A 152 3.43 2.74 21.47
C THR A 152 2.52 3.45 20.47
N ILE A 153 2.75 3.29 19.16
CA ILE A 153 1.93 3.91 18.11
C ILE A 153 0.53 3.32 18.13
N ILE A 154 0.42 1.99 18.22
CA ILE A 154 -0.87 1.30 18.24
C ILE A 154 -1.66 1.72 19.47
N LEU A 155 -1.06 1.69 20.66
CA LEU A 155 -1.71 2.10 21.91
C LEU A 155 -2.21 3.56 21.84
N LEU A 156 -1.35 4.49 21.41
CA LEU A 156 -1.74 5.89 21.29
C LEU A 156 -2.88 6.08 20.28
N SER A 157 -2.82 5.42 19.13
CA SER A 157 -3.85 5.51 18.11
C SER A 157 -5.19 4.92 18.58
N THR A 158 -5.15 3.81 19.33
CA THR A 158 -6.36 3.21 19.90
C THR A 158 -7.01 4.13 20.92
N ILE A 159 -6.23 4.78 21.79
CA ILE A 159 -6.76 5.75 22.76
C ILE A 159 -7.39 6.95 22.02
N ILE A 160 -6.74 7.48 20.99
CA ILE A 160 -7.27 8.60 20.20
C ILE A 160 -8.58 8.19 19.50
N LEU A 161 -8.63 7.01 18.88
CA LEU A 161 -9.83 6.52 18.24
C LEU A 161 -10.97 6.33 19.24
N TRP A 162 -10.69 5.70 20.38
CA TRP A 162 -11.67 5.53 21.45
C TRP A 162 -12.22 6.90 21.88
N PHE A 163 -11.36 7.89 22.11
CA PHE A 163 -11.80 9.25 22.46
C PHE A 163 -12.70 9.86 21.38
N LEU A 164 -12.31 9.78 20.11
CA LEU A 164 -13.07 10.34 18.98
C LEU A 164 -14.41 9.64 18.75
N MET A 165 -14.53 8.37 19.16
CA MET A 165 -15.78 7.60 19.08
C MET A 165 -16.70 7.85 20.27
N SER A 166 -16.13 7.99 21.47
CA SER A 166 -16.90 8.10 22.71
C SER A 166 -17.35 9.52 23.03
N PHE A 167 -16.71 10.53 22.45
CA PHE A 167 -17.02 11.93 22.71
C PHE A 167 -17.62 12.61 21.47
N GLY A 168 -18.59 13.51 21.72
CA GLY A 168 -19.28 14.25 20.68
C GLY A 168 -20.12 15.39 21.22
N TRP A 169 -21.03 15.87 20.42
CA TRP A 169 -22.00 16.90 20.79
C TRP A 169 -23.41 16.34 20.70
N GLU A 170 -24.00 16.09 21.84
CA GLU A 170 -25.39 15.65 22.01
C GLU A 170 -26.20 16.80 22.60
N GLY A 171 -27.28 17.22 21.93
CA GLY A 171 -28.14 18.32 22.42
C GLY A 171 -27.47 19.67 22.63
N GLY A 172 -26.29 19.91 22.01
CA GLY A 172 -25.53 21.17 22.16
C GLY A 172 -24.52 21.17 23.31
N SER A 173 -24.43 20.13 24.12
CA SER A 173 -23.41 19.94 25.15
C SER A 173 -22.33 18.95 24.67
N PHE A 174 -21.08 19.25 25.00
CA PHE A 174 -19.97 18.33 24.75
C PHE A 174 -19.90 17.30 25.90
N GLY A 175 -19.98 16.01 25.53
CA GLY A 175 -19.95 14.94 26.51
C GLY A 175 -19.69 13.57 25.88
N MET A 176 -19.81 12.52 26.68
CA MET A 176 -19.86 11.17 26.15
C MET A 176 -21.19 10.95 25.43
N VAL A 177 -21.13 10.46 24.20
CA VAL A 177 -22.28 10.19 23.34
C VAL A 177 -22.62 8.70 23.35
N GLU A 178 -23.90 8.38 23.48
CA GLU A 178 -24.39 7.01 23.36
C GLU A 178 -24.54 6.59 21.90
N GLU A 179 -24.90 7.56 21.01
CA GLU A 179 -25.03 7.29 19.58
C GLU A 179 -23.78 7.68 18.80
N LEU A 180 -23.20 6.72 18.08
CA LEU A 180 -22.02 6.90 17.23
C LEU A 180 -22.19 7.99 16.16
N ASN A 181 -23.42 8.26 15.71
CA ASN A 181 -23.71 9.28 14.72
C ASN A 181 -23.42 10.71 15.22
N GLU A 182 -23.44 10.94 16.51
CA GLU A 182 -23.17 12.23 17.15
C GLU A 182 -21.71 12.41 17.59
N SER A 183 -20.90 11.36 17.43
CA SER A 183 -19.48 11.35 17.78
C SER A 183 -18.66 12.32 16.91
N ILE A 184 -17.54 12.78 17.44
CA ILE A 184 -16.55 13.59 16.68
C ILE A 184 -16.12 12.82 15.43
N LEU A 185 -15.93 11.50 15.55
CA LEU A 185 -15.47 10.65 14.45
C LEU A 185 -16.48 10.62 13.31
N SER A 186 -17.79 10.55 13.62
CA SER A 186 -18.85 10.60 12.61
C SER A 186 -18.86 11.93 11.86
N LYS A 187 -18.70 13.06 12.55
CA LYS A 187 -18.65 14.39 11.92
C LYS A 187 -17.44 14.54 11.00
N ILE A 188 -16.28 14.06 11.43
CA ILE A 188 -15.07 14.02 10.59
C ILE A 188 -15.30 13.07 9.40
N GLY A 189 -15.86 11.89 9.63
CA GLY A 189 -16.17 10.92 8.59
C GLY A 189 -17.12 11.50 7.53
N THR A 190 -18.19 12.16 7.95
CA THR A 190 -19.15 12.81 7.05
C THR A 190 -18.51 13.95 6.24
N ALA A 191 -17.65 14.74 6.87
CA ALA A 191 -16.92 15.82 6.19
C ALA A 191 -15.96 15.29 5.11
N ILE A 192 -15.45 14.06 5.26
CA ILE A 192 -14.51 13.43 4.30
C ILE A 192 -15.26 12.53 3.30
N ALA A 193 -16.43 12.01 3.64
CA ALA A 193 -17.18 11.04 2.85
C ALA A 193 -17.46 11.50 1.41
N TRP A 194 -17.62 12.81 1.16
CA TRP A 194 -17.85 13.35 -0.18
C TRP A 194 -16.68 13.08 -1.15
N ILE A 195 -15.44 12.99 -0.63
CA ILE A 195 -14.26 12.67 -1.44
C ILE A 195 -14.37 11.24 -1.99
N PHE A 196 -14.98 10.35 -1.22
CA PHE A 196 -15.14 8.93 -1.57
C PHE A 196 -16.47 8.62 -2.27
N ALA A 197 -17.35 9.62 -2.42
CA ALA A 197 -18.62 9.46 -3.14
C ALA A 197 -18.46 8.86 -4.55
N PRO A 198 -17.46 9.27 -5.38
CA PRO A 198 -17.25 8.71 -6.70
C PRO A 198 -16.86 7.23 -6.71
N LEU A 199 -16.40 6.70 -5.57
CA LEU A 199 -16.03 5.28 -5.39
C LEU A 199 -17.23 4.40 -5.02
N GLY A 200 -18.43 4.99 -4.87
CA GLY A 200 -19.65 4.25 -4.57
C GLY A 200 -19.82 3.85 -3.11
N TRP A 201 -19.10 4.49 -2.18
CA TRP A 201 -19.17 4.19 -0.74
C TRP A 201 -20.33 4.90 -0.04
N THR A 202 -21.18 5.61 -0.77
CA THR A 202 -22.26 6.46 -0.23
C THR A 202 -23.63 5.79 -0.24
N LYS A 203 -23.73 4.49 -0.53
CA LYS A 203 -25.02 3.78 -0.51
C LYS A 203 -25.62 3.83 0.89
N ALA A 204 -26.91 4.02 0.98
CA ALA A 204 -27.70 4.04 2.22
C ALA A 204 -27.37 5.15 3.25
N GLY A 205 -26.63 6.21 2.86
CA GLY A 205 -26.24 7.28 3.80
C GLY A 205 -25.11 6.90 4.77
N GLU A 206 -24.59 5.68 4.69
CA GLU A 206 -23.55 5.16 5.59
C GLU A 206 -22.12 5.35 5.06
N GLY A 207 -21.93 6.13 4.01
CA GLY A 207 -20.61 6.36 3.39
C GLY A 207 -19.56 6.91 4.35
N TRP A 208 -19.96 7.59 5.41
CA TRP A 208 -19.03 8.06 6.44
C TRP A 208 -18.37 6.91 7.19
N LYS A 209 -19.05 5.78 7.43
CA LYS A 209 -18.46 4.58 8.07
C LYS A 209 -17.31 4.03 7.23
N MET A 210 -17.50 3.97 5.91
CA MET A 210 -16.46 3.53 4.97
C MET A 210 -15.27 4.49 4.93
N ALA A 211 -15.54 5.79 4.92
CA ALA A 211 -14.49 6.80 4.95
C ALA A 211 -13.67 6.73 6.24
N VAL A 212 -14.34 6.57 7.39
CA VAL A 212 -13.68 6.38 8.69
C VAL A 212 -12.84 5.10 8.68
N ALA A 213 -13.39 3.97 8.25
CA ALA A 213 -12.66 2.71 8.18
C ALA A 213 -11.43 2.80 7.26
N ALA A 214 -11.51 3.52 6.14
CA ALA A 214 -10.36 3.76 5.27
C ALA A 214 -9.27 4.60 5.95
N VAL A 215 -9.66 5.64 6.69
CA VAL A 215 -8.72 6.52 7.42
C VAL A 215 -8.09 5.79 8.61
N THR A 216 -8.88 5.05 9.40
CA THR A 216 -8.35 4.26 10.51
C THR A 216 -7.41 3.16 10.02
N GLY A 217 -7.65 2.61 8.84
CA GLY A 217 -6.74 1.70 8.15
C GLY A 217 -5.38 2.29 7.78
N LEU A 218 -5.21 3.61 7.76
CA LEU A 218 -3.88 4.24 7.65
C LEU A 218 -3.09 4.16 8.95
N ILE A 219 -3.77 4.11 10.08
CA ILE A 219 -3.13 3.96 11.39
C ILE A 219 -2.60 2.54 11.53
N ALA A 220 -3.49 1.56 11.41
CA ALA A 220 -3.17 0.14 11.42
C ALA A 220 -4.19 -0.59 10.53
N LYS A 221 -3.71 -1.41 9.59
CA LYS A 221 -4.59 -2.06 8.60
C LYS A 221 -5.53 -3.09 9.24
N GLU A 222 -5.07 -3.77 10.26
CA GLU A 222 -5.87 -4.71 11.07
C GLU A 222 -7.04 -4.02 11.77
N ASN A 223 -6.93 -2.74 12.09
CA ASN A 223 -8.00 -1.99 12.77
C ASN A 223 -9.22 -1.70 11.88
N VAL A 224 -9.14 -1.91 10.57
CA VAL A 224 -10.28 -1.70 9.67
C VAL A 224 -11.45 -2.59 10.04
N VAL A 225 -11.22 -3.88 10.30
CA VAL A 225 -12.25 -4.83 10.68
C VAL A 225 -12.83 -4.49 12.06
N ALA A 226 -11.97 -4.21 13.03
CA ALA A 226 -12.40 -3.78 14.37
C ALA A 226 -13.19 -2.47 14.32
N THR A 227 -12.78 -1.51 13.45
CA THR A 227 -13.52 -0.25 13.27
C THR A 227 -14.93 -0.51 12.73
N PHE A 228 -15.08 -1.38 11.73
CA PHE A 228 -16.42 -1.76 11.25
C PHE A 228 -17.22 -2.45 12.32
N GLY A 229 -16.62 -3.35 13.11
CA GLY A 229 -17.29 -3.97 14.26
C GLY A 229 -17.88 -2.93 15.20
N MET A 230 -17.05 -1.99 15.64
CA MET A 230 -17.49 -0.91 16.52
C MET A 230 -18.57 -0.02 15.88
N LEU A 231 -18.41 0.34 14.59
CA LEU A 231 -19.38 1.18 13.86
C LEU A 231 -20.73 0.50 13.62
N TYR A 232 -20.80 -0.83 13.71
CA TYR A 232 -22.03 -1.61 13.63
C TYR A 232 -22.51 -2.10 15.00
N GLY A 233 -21.89 -1.65 16.11
CA GLY A 233 -22.35 -1.90 17.48
C GLY A 233 -21.90 -3.24 18.07
N PHE A 234 -20.88 -3.88 17.51
CA PHE A 234 -20.30 -5.11 18.06
C PHE A 234 -19.11 -4.77 18.98
N ALA A 235 -19.12 -5.31 20.19
CA ALA A 235 -18.03 -5.09 21.16
C ALA A 235 -16.74 -5.82 20.76
N GLU A 236 -16.88 -7.01 20.22
CA GLU A 236 -15.79 -7.83 19.69
C GLU A 236 -16.20 -8.43 18.36
N VAL A 237 -15.26 -8.50 17.41
CA VAL A 237 -15.47 -9.06 16.07
C VAL A 237 -14.28 -9.98 15.77
N ALA A 238 -14.57 -11.13 15.17
CA ALA A 238 -13.55 -12.07 14.71
C ALA A 238 -12.64 -11.41 13.66
N GLU A 239 -11.44 -11.95 13.46
CA GLU A 239 -10.46 -11.39 12.49
C GLU A 239 -11.00 -11.33 11.06
N ASP A 240 -11.90 -12.22 10.68
CA ASP A 240 -12.57 -12.26 9.38
C ASP A 240 -13.84 -11.41 9.32
N GLY A 241 -14.29 -10.84 10.44
CA GLY A 241 -15.46 -9.97 10.52
C GLY A 241 -16.79 -10.68 10.27
N ALA A 242 -16.91 -11.98 10.57
CA ALA A 242 -18.09 -12.78 10.25
C ALA A 242 -19.40 -12.20 10.79
N GLU A 243 -19.35 -11.57 11.97
CA GLU A 243 -20.50 -10.99 12.64
C GLU A 243 -21.10 -9.78 11.88
N ILE A 244 -20.27 -9.07 11.12
CA ILE A 244 -20.67 -7.84 10.42
C ILE A 244 -20.96 -8.05 8.93
N TRP A 245 -20.82 -9.26 8.38
CA TRP A 245 -21.01 -9.52 6.95
C TRP A 245 -22.39 -9.08 6.45
N GLY A 246 -23.45 -9.37 7.21
CA GLY A 246 -24.82 -8.98 6.85
C GLY A 246 -24.99 -7.46 6.74
N ASN A 247 -24.48 -6.72 7.72
CA ASN A 247 -24.56 -5.26 7.76
C ASN A 247 -23.75 -4.64 6.62
N LEU A 248 -22.57 -5.19 6.36
CA LEU A 248 -21.68 -4.72 5.29
C LEU A 248 -22.30 -4.99 3.90
N ALA A 249 -22.91 -6.15 3.69
CA ALA A 249 -23.61 -6.50 2.46
C ALA A 249 -24.84 -5.60 2.18
N ALA A 250 -25.50 -5.10 3.23
CA ALA A 250 -26.57 -4.13 3.10
C ALA A 250 -26.06 -2.72 2.77
N ALA A 251 -24.89 -2.33 3.32
CA ALA A 251 -24.36 -0.99 3.22
C ALA A 251 -23.67 -0.70 1.88
N MET A 252 -23.14 -1.68 1.17
CA MET A 252 -22.42 -1.46 -0.10
C MET A 252 -22.73 -2.54 -1.14
N THR A 253 -22.40 -2.23 -2.41
CA THR A 253 -22.47 -3.20 -3.51
C THR A 253 -21.21 -4.05 -3.56
N PRO A 254 -21.24 -5.29 -4.12
CA PRO A 254 -20.05 -6.11 -4.27
C PRO A 254 -18.92 -5.41 -5.04
N ILE A 255 -19.25 -4.57 -6.02
CA ILE A 255 -18.28 -3.80 -6.82
C ILE A 255 -17.64 -2.71 -5.96
N ALA A 256 -18.43 -1.98 -5.17
CA ALA A 256 -17.92 -0.97 -4.24
C ALA A 256 -17.03 -1.60 -3.17
N ALA A 257 -17.42 -2.79 -2.65
CA ALA A 257 -16.64 -3.55 -1.70
C ALA A 257 -15.28 -4.00 -2.25
N TYR A 258 -15.26 -4.49 -3.48
CA TYR A 258 -14.01 -4.82 -4.16
C TYR A 258 -13.15 -3.56 -4.42
N GLY A 259 -13.76 -2.44 -4.80
CA GLY A 259 -13.09 -1.14 -4.91
C GLY A 259 -12.50 -0.67 -3.58
N PHE A 260 -13.23 -0.82 -2.48
CA PHE A 260 -12.74 -0.53 -1.12
C PHE A 260 -11.55 -1.41 -0.73
N LEU A 261 -11.62 -2.69 -1.06
CA LEU A 261 -10.53 -3.64 -0.83
C LEU A 261 -9.27 -3.21 -1.59
N VAL A 262 -9.38 -2.93 -2.89
CA VAL A 262 -8.24 -2.49 -3.71
C VAL A 262 -7.69 -1.14 -3.25
N PHE A 263 -8.55 -0.22 -2.83
CA PHE A 263 -8.12 1.04 -2.23
C PHE A 263 -7.24 0.80 -1.00
N ASN A 264 -7.71 -0.01 -0.05
CA ASN A 264 -6.95 -0.35 1.16
C ASN A 264 -5.66 -1.13 0.88
N LEU A 265 -5.65 -1.87 -0.22
CA LEU A 265 -4.48 -2.62 -0.67
C LEU A 265 -3.37 -1.69 -1.17
N LEU A 266 -3.73 -0.71 -2.02
CA LEU A 266 -2.77 0.15 -2.74
C LEU A 266 -2.49 1.48 -2.03
N CYS A 267 -3.37 1.96 -1.14
CA CYS A 267 -3.15 3.23 -0.44
C CYS A 267 -1.93 3.17 0.49
N ALA A 268 -1.55 4.31 1.03
CA ALA A 268 -0.46 4.42 1.97
C ALA A 268 -0.51 3.32 3.04
N PRO A 269 0.63 2.73 3.41
CA PRO A 269 0.68 1.69 4.41
C PRO A 269 0.40 2.25 5.82
N CYS A 270 0.37 1.39 6.83
CA CYS A 270 0.19 1.79 8.23
C CYS A 270 1.26 2.79 8.70
N PHE A 271 0.98 3.55 9.75
CA PHE A 271 1.89 4.57 10.29
C PHE A 271 3.28 4.02 10.62
N ALA A 272 3.39 2.78 11.10
CA ALA A 272 4.67 2.15 11.34
C ALA A 272 5.51 2.03 10.06
N ALA A 273 4.90 1.62 8.96
CA ALA A 273 5.57 1.53 7.67
C ALA A 273 5.82 2.92 7.04
N MET A 274 4.91 3.89 7.23
CA MET A 274 5.16 5.29 6.85
C MET A 274 6.36 5.87 7.59
N GLY A 275 6.51 5.57 8.88
CA GLY A 275 7.68 5.93 9.68
C GLY A 275 8.98 5.32 9.13
N ALA A 276 8.94 4.06 8.65
CA ALA A 276 10.06 3.43 7.98
C ALA A 276 10.37 4.11 6.64
N ILE A 277 9.35 4.41 5.81
CA ILE A 277 9.50 5.14 4.54
C ILE A 277 10.16 6.50 4.79
N LYS A 278 9.68 7.28 5.77
CA LYS A 278 10.25 8.59 6.12
C LYS A 278 11.74 8.48 6.48
N ARG A 279 12.11 7.46 7.25
CA ARG A 279 13.49 7.22 7.65
C ARG A 279 14.39 6.80 6.48
N GLU A 280 13.92 5.87 5.63
CA GLU A 280 14.71 5.36 4.51
C GLU A 280 14.80 6.36 3.36
N MET A 281 13.80 7.21 3.15
CA MET A 281 13.83 8.30 2.15
C MET A 281 14.75 9.45 2.57
N ASN A 282 14.98 9.64 3.88
CA ASN A 282 15.79 10.73 4.48
C ASN A 282 15.49 12.13 3.91
N ASN A 283 14.30 12.33 3.37
CA ASN A 283 13.85 13.60 2.77
C ASN A 283 12.34 13.70 2.84
N THR A 284 11.83 14.75 3.50
CA THR A 284 10.40 14.96 3.69
C THR A 284 9.63 15.15 2.37
N LYS A 285 10.24 15.80 1.38
CA LYS A 285 9.61 15.99 0.06
C LYS A 285 9.38 14.65 -0.65
N TRP A 286 10.36 13.76 -0.63
CA TRP A 286 10.25 12.42 -1.19
C TRP A 286 9.28 11.54 -0.42
N PHE A 287 9.25 11.69 0.90
CA PHE A 287 8.26 11.00 1.74
C PHE A 287 6.83 11.41 1.37
N LEU A 288 6.54 12.72 1.31
CA LEU A 288 5.21 13.22 0.94
C LEU A 288 4.83 12.81 -0.49
N PHE A 289 5.79 12.85 -1.40
CA PHE A 289 5.56 12.38 -2.77
C PHE A 289 5.21 10.89 -2.81
N ALA A 290 5.92 10.05 -2.05
CA ALA A 290 5.65 8.61 -1.98
C ALA A 290 4.24 8.31 -1.44
N ILE A 291 3.86 8.96 -0.33
CA ILE A 291 2.53 8.78 0.27
C ILE A 291 1.43 9.31 -0.67
N GLY A 292 1.62 10.50 -1.23
CA GLY A 292 0.69 11.09 -2.19
C GLY A 292 0.51 10.23 -3.45
N TYR A 293 1.59 9.65 -3.96
CA TYR A 293 1.57 8.74 -5.09
C TYR A 293 0.76 7.46 -4.77
N GLN A 294 1.01 6.84 -3.61
CA GLN A 294 0.31 5.63 -3.20
C GLN A 294 -1.19 5.88 -2.99
N CYS A 295 -1.56 6.94 -2.27
CA CYS A 295 -2.95 7.31 -2.07
C CYS A 295 -3.65 7.68 -3.40
N GLY A 296 -2.98 8.45 -4.25
CA GLY A 296 -3.50 8.84 -5.55
C GLY A 296 -3.73 7.64 -6.47
N LEU A 297 -2.75 6.74 -6.56
CA LEU A 297 -2.88 5.52 -7.35
C LEU A 297 -4.04 4.65 -6.85
N ALA A 298 -4.13 4.44 -5.53
CA ALA A 298 -5.20 3.67 -4.91
C ALA A 298 -6.58 4.25 -5.22
N TYR A 299 -6.72 5.57 -5.12
CA TYR A 299 -7.97 6.27 -5.43
C TYR A 299 -8.35 6.10 -6.91
N LEU A 300 -7.43 6.35 -7.83
CA LEU A 300 -7.67 6.25 -9.27
C LEU A 300 -8.03 4.82 -9.70
N VAL A 301 -7.32 3.81 -9.19
CA VAL A 301 -7.61 2.41 -9.51
C VAL A 301 -8.97 1.98 -8.94
N SER A 302 -9.27 2.33 -7.69
CA SER A 302 -10.56 2.02 -7.05
C SER A 302 -11.72 2.69 -7.79
N LEU A 303 -11.57 3.96 -8.20
CA LEU A 303 -12.56 4.69 -8.99
C LEU A 303 -12.81 3.99 -10.33
N CYS A 304 -11.76 3.58 -11.04
CA CYS A 304 -11.92 2.85 -12.30
C CYS A 304 -12.65 1.51 -12.10
N ILE A 305 -12.31 0.75 -11.07
CA ILE A 305 -12.97 -0.52 -10.74
C ILE A 305 -14.46 -0.30 -10.48
N TYR A 306 -14.81 0.69 -9.67
CA TYR A 306 -16.21 0.96 -9.34
C TYR A 306 -16.99 1.45 -10.55
N GLN A 307 -16.50 2.46 -11.27
CA GLN A 307 -17.22 3.07 -12.40
C GLN A 307 -17.39 2.11 -13.57
N ILE A 308 -16.38 1.32 -13.89
CA ILE A 308 -16.48 0.32 -14.97
C ILE A 308 -17.32 -0.88 -14.53
N GLY A 309 -17.12 -1.34 -13.29
CA GLY A 309 -17.91 -2.44 -12.74
C GLY A 309 -19.40 -2.12 -12.74
N THR A 310 -19.80 -0.91 -12.31
CA THR A 310 -21.21 -0.48 -12.34
C THR A 310 -21.74 -0.35 -13.76
N LEU A 311 -20.95 0.12 -14.73
CA LEU A 311 -21.35 0.19 -16.14
C LEU A 311 -21.63 -1.22 -16.71
N VAL A 312 -20.75 -2.19 -16.41
CA VAL A 312 -20.91 -3.59 -16.88
C VAL A 312 -22.14 -4.27 -16.27
N THR A 313 -22.50 -3.90 -15.02
CA THR A 313 -23.68 -4.45 -14.33
C THR A 313 -24.98 -3.71 -14.65
N GLY A 314 -25.00 -2.83 -15.65
CA GLY A 314 -26.20 -2.11 -16.08
C GLY A 314 -26.47 -0.82 -15.31
N GLY A 315 -25.50 -0.30 -14.59
CA GLY A 315 -25.58 1.01 -13.92
C GLY A 315 -25.54 2.16 -14.93
N GLY A 316 -26.07 3.32 -14.51
CA GLY A 316 -26.15 4.52 -15.35
C GLY A 316 -24.78 5.09 -15.72
N PHE A 317 -24.69 5.66 -16.92
CA PHE A 317 -23.51 6.39 -17.38
C PHE A 317 -23.47 7.79 -16.73
N GLY A 318 -22.44 8.08 -15.98
CA GLY A 318 -22.29 9.34 -15.25
C GLY A 318 -21.00 10.11 -15.60
N ILE A 319 -20.86 11.31 -15.06
CA ILE A 319 -19.66 12.15 -15.24
C ILE A 319 -18.40 11.39 -14.77
N TRP A 320 -18.49 10.70 -13.66
CA TRP A 320 -17.37 9.94 -13.11
C TRP A 320 -16.96 8.75 -13.95
N THR A 321 -17.89 8.19 -14.74
CA THR A 321 -17.58 7.14 -15.72
C THR A 321 -16.70 7.69 -16.85
N VAL A 322 -16.98 8.92 -17.33
CA VAL A 322 -16.13 9.60 -18.32
C VAL A 322 -14.74 9.85 -17.76
N VAL A 323 -14.68 10.31 -16.50
CA VAL A 323 -13.40 10.53 -15.80
C VAL A 323 -12.61 9.23 -15.68
N ALA A 324 -13.27 8.11 -15.34
CA ALA A 324 -12.61 6.80 -15.26
C ALA A 324 -12.03 6.36 -16.63
N PHE A 325 -12.74 6.54 -17.72
CA PHE A 325 -12.21 6.26 -19.07
C PHE A 325 -11.02 7.18 -19.41
N ALA A 326 -11.10 8.47 -19.10
CA ALA A 326 -9.99 9.40 -19.30
C ALA A 326 -8.75 8.98 -18.52
N ILE A 327 -8.93 8.54 -17.27
CA ILE A 327 -7.84 8.01 -16.41
C ILE A 327 -7.20 6.78 -17.05
N ILE A 328 -8.00 5.83 -17.55
CA ILE A 328 -7.49 4.62 -18.18
C ILE A 328 -6.70 4.95 -19.44
N ILE A 329 -7.25 5.83 -20.29
CA ILE A 329 -6.55 6.28 -21.50
C ILE A 329 -5.23 6.97 -21.13
N GLY A 330 -5.25 7.86 -20.12
CA GLY A 330 -4.06 8.51 -19.62
C GLY A 330 -3.03 7.51 -19.06
N PHE A 331 -3.49 6.50 -18.33
CA PHE A 331 -2.63 5.46 -17.77
C PHE A 331 -2.00 4.59 -18.86
N LEU A 332 -2.79 4.18 -19.86
CA LEU A 332 -2.31 3.46 -21.02
C LEU A 332 -1.31 4.31 -21.83
N TYR A 333 -1.61 5.59 -22.04
CA TYR A 333 -0.66 6.50 -22.70
C TYR A 333 0.67 6.57 -21.95
N LEU A 334 0.64 6.73 -20.62
CA LEU A 334 1.87 6.75 -19.81
C LEU A 334 2.60 5.41 -19.85
N LEU A 335 1.87 4.29 -19.91
CA LEU A 335 2.43 2.95 -19.98
C LEU A 335 3.12 2.69 -21.33
N PHE A 336 2.54 3.14 -22.45
CA PHE A 336 3.07 2.90 -23.80
C PHE A 336 3.94 4.03 -24.35
N ARG A 337 3.99 5.19 -23.67
CA ARG A 337 4.85 6.30 -24.08
C ARG A 337 6.30 5.82 -24.21
N PRO A 338 6.99 6.11 -25.37
CA PRO A 338 8.38 5.71 -25.55
C PRO A 338 9.28 6.37 -24.50
N TYR A 339 10.24 5.61 -23.99
CA TYR A 339 11.27 6.11 -23.08
C TYR A 339 12.17 7.09 -23.84
N LYS A 340 12.25 8.34 -23.39
CA LYS A 340 13.28 9.27 -23.85
C LYS A 340 14.49 9.09 -22.93
N GLU A 341 15.56 8.50 -23.44
CA GLU A 341 16.85 8.52 -22.77
C GLU A 341 17.20 9.99 -22.44
N SER A 342 17.43 10.26 -21.15
CA SER A 342 17.96 11.56 -20.79
C SER A 342 19.40 11.60 -21.28
N GLY A 343 19.69 12.41 -22.29
CA GLY A 343 21.02 12.57 -22.87
C GLY A 343 22.08 13.17 -21.96
N SER A 344 21.94 13.03 -20.63
CA SER A 344 22.88 13.53 -19.63
C SER A 344 24.09 12.62 -19.38
N LEU A 345 24.16 11.44 -20.00
CA LEU A 345 25.33 10.55 -19.95
C LEU A 345 26.27 10.71 -21.16
N ASN A 346 25.97 11.57 -22.12
CA ASN A 346 26.99 12.09 -23.02
C ASN A 346 27.86 13.10 -22.24
N VAL A 347 28.62 12.62 -21.28
CA VAL A 347 29.83 13.31 -20.82
C VAL A 347 30.64 13.50 -22.07
N LYS A 348 30.74 14.74 -22.53
CA LYS A 348 31.60 15.15 -23.61
C LYS A 348 33.06 14.73 -23.27
N VAL A 349 33.44 13.55 -23.71
CA VAL A 349 34.84 13.10 -23.76
C VAL A 349 35.59 13.92 -24.86
N LYS A 350 35.25 15.18 -25.02
CA LYS A 350 35.88 16.11 -25.95
C LYS A 350 37.07 16.85 -25.35
N GLY A 351 37.45 16.58 -24.11
CA GLY A 351 38.54 17.25 -23.41
C GLY A 351 39.86 16.47 -23.28
N MET A 352 39.85 15.15 -23.49
CA MET A 352 41.08 14.33 -23.27
C MET A 352 41.88 14.00 -24.53
N ALA A 353 41.48 14.44 -25.68
CA ALA A 353 42.23 14.20 -26.92
C ALA A 353 43.21 15.34 -27.32
N LYS A 354 43.51 16.29 -26.43
CA LYS A 354 44.44 17.41 -26.69
C LYS A 354 45.58 17.50 -25.68
N ALA A 355 45.90 16.42 -24.99
CA ALA A 355 47.12 16.32 -24.18
C ALA A 355 47.87 15.05 -24.58
N ARG A 356 48.38 15.05 -25.81
CA ARG A 356 49.53 14.27 -26.29
C ARG A 356 50.28 15.10 -27.31
#